data_a0f1af82ca097104717979322feea55d
#
_entry.id   a0f1af82ca097104717979322feea55d
#
_cell.length_a   1.000
_cell.length_b   1.000
_cell.length_c   1.000
_cell.angle_alpha   90.00
_cell.angle_beta   90.00
_cell.angle_gamma   90.00
#
_symmetry.space_group_name_H-M   'P 1'
#
loop_
_entity.id
_entity.type
_entity.pdbx_description
1 polymer ?
#
loop_
_entity_poly.entity_id
_entity_poly.type
_entity_poly.pdbx_seq_one_letter_code
_entity_poly.pdbx_strand_id
1 'polypeptide(L)'
;MYRPLRSTLALLLTLVLLGGALATAPAEGQAPKSGGSLNVMLREDLSQGFAIHETATISTVWPASPCFNNLVYYDPLKRQESVDTIIGELAEKWSWQDNYRNLVFFLRKDVKWHDGQPFTSKDVKYTFDMVREAPDAAAKLRINPRKDWYANVEAIEAPDPHTVVFRLKRPQPSLILMLASGYSPVYAAHVPAAQYRTACVGTGPFKVKEWRKGEFLEFTKNPDYFVKGRPYLDGLRYIVIKERGTRTAALQAGQLDVAMPGETTKTAAEQIKAAVPKVIVTPFSTNVTDNIMMNIKKPPFDNPNVRLAVSYAIDRRALAQAVHQGGAILGAAMAPKPHGVWGLLEKDLTALPGYGKPADMKAQARKLLADAKITPQNPLRVEIVTRAIALYVDMASFVINELKQVGIEASLKQIETAQWHPMATRGDYQIGANLTGIGPDDPDANFYENYACGSPRNYSQYCDEQVMKMIETQSQELDHKKRLAQVWAIQKKLEQDAARPILGWRLDYFTIWPHVKNLVPHQSIYNFGRMQEVWRDG
;
A
#
# COMPACT_ATOMS: atom_id res chain seq x y z
N MET A 1 -63.25 39.50 -62.07
CA MET A 1 -62.51 40.24 -63.16
C MET A 1 -61.01 40.04 -62.92
N TYR A 2 -60.37 39.72 -63.98
CA TYR A 2 -58.98 39.36 -64.13
C TYR A 2 -57.94 40.41 -63.77
N ARG A 3 -56.79 40.01 -63.15
CA ARG A 3 -55.46 40.04 -63.74
C ARG A 3 -54.33 40.16 -62.69
N PRO A 4 -53.05 39.90 -63.06
CA PRO A 4 -52.33 38.65 -62.75
C PRO A 4 -51.00 38.91 -62.00
N LEU A 5 -50.38 37.76 -61.63
CA LEU A 5 -49.04 37.63 -61.12
C LEU A 5 -47.93 38.36 -61.87
N ARG A 6 -46.95 38.86 -61.11
CA ARG A 6 -45.56 38.94 -61.55
C ARG A 6 -44.62 38.31 -60.52
N SER A 7 -43.98 37.28 -60.99
CA SER A 7 -42.91 36.57 -60.35
C SER A 7 -41.62 37.38 -60.27
N THR A 8 -40.98 37.45 -59.15
CA THR A 8 -39.58 37.85 -58.99
C THR A 8 -38.81 36.73 -58.35
N LEU A 9 -37.90 36.14 -59.08
CA LEU A 9 -36.95 35.10 -58.71
C LEU A 9 -35.88 35.74 -57.83
N ALA A 10 -35.80 35.36 -56.57
CA ALA A 10 -34.69 35.70 -55.70
C ALA A 10 -33.75 34.48 -55.61
N LEU A 11 -32.56 34.61 -56.13
CA LEU A 11 -31.46 33.67 -56.08
C LEU A 11 -30.90 33.69 -54.65
N LEU A 12 -31.15 32.66 -53.88
CA LEU A 12 -30.47 32.43 -52.58
C LEU A 12 -29.18 31.65 -52.83
N LEU A 13 -28.04 32.34 -52.70
CA LEU A 13 -26.70 31.76 -52.63
C LEU A 13 -26.56 31.08 -51.26
N THR A 14 -26.60 29.77 -51.24
CA THR A 14 -26.26 28.97 -50.06
C THR A 14 -24.74 28.84 -49.96
N LEU A 15 -24.12 29.59 -49.04
CA LEU A 15 -22.72 29.40 -48.64
C LEU A 15 -22.66 28.14 -47.74
N VAL A 16 -22.16 27.04 -48.30
CA VAL A 16 -21.80 25.86 -47.53
C VAL A 16 -20.45 26.14 -46.85
N LEU A 17 -20.49 26.51 -45.58
CA LEU A 17 -19.33 26.50 -44.69
C LEU A 17 -18.95 25.04 -44.42
N LEU A 18 -17.96 24.51 -45.14
CA LEU A 18 -17.23 23.30 -44.74
C LEU A 18 -16.45 23.61 -43.44
N GLY A 19 -17.08 23.42 -42.30
CA GLY A 19 -16.38 23.31 -41.01
C GLY A 19 -15.59 22.01 -41.00
N GLY A 20 -14.33 22.06 -41.40
CA GLY A 20 -13.39 20.97 -41.19
C GLY A 20 -13.22 20.76 -39.69
N ALA A 21 -13.87 19.73 -39.15
CA ALA A 21 -13.51 19.20 -37.86
C ALA A 21 -12.07 18.67 -37.98
N LEU A 22 -11.11 19.44 -37.48
CA LEU A 22 -9.78 18.93 -37.14
C LEU A 22 -9.99 17.89 -36.05
N ALA A 23 -10.18 16.65 -36.46
CA ALA A 23 -10.01 15.50 -35.58
C ALA A 23 -8.55 15.56 -35.11
N THR A 24 -8.33 16.05 -33.90
CA THR A 24 -7.06 15.86 -33.21
C THR A 24 -6.84 14.37 -33.13
N ALA A 25 -5.96 13.83 -33.98
CA ALA A 25 -5.46 12.47 -33.81
C ALA A 25 -5.00 12.32 -32.36
N PRO A 26 -5.34 11.20 -31.70
CA PRO A 26 -4.76 10.93 -30.39
C PRO A 26 -3.24 11.01 -30.54
N ALA A 27 -2.57 11.78 -29.69
CA ALA A 27 -1.12 11.90 -29.72
C ALA A 27 -0.56 10.47 -29.70
N GLU A 28 0.08 10.04 -30.79
CA GLU A 28 0.80 8.77 -30.84
C GLU A 28 1.78 8.78 -29.67
N GLY A 29 1.57 7.89 -28.71
CA GLY A 29 2.45 7.76 -27.55
C GLY A 29 3.86 7.49 -28.09
N GLN A 30 4.82 8.30 -27.67
CA GLN A 30 6.22 8.15 -28.04
C GLN A 30 6.70 6.73 -27.75
N ALA A 31 7.30 6.06 -28.73
CA ALA A 31 7.79 4.68 -28.55
C ALA A 31 8.85 4.65 -27.46
N PRO A 32 8.82 3.63 -26.56
CA PRO A 32 9.80 3.50 -25.50
C PRO A 32 11.23 3.40 -26.03
N LYS A 33 12.15 4.13 -25.39
CA LYS A 33 13.57 4.15 -25.69
C LYS A 33 14.33 3.24 -24.72
N SER A 34 15.33 2.54 -25.20
CA SER A 34 16.25 1.78 -24.36
C SER A 34 17.44 2.64 -23.98
N GLY A 35 17.96 2.44 -22.76
CA GLY A 35 19.15 3.11 -22.25
C GLY A 35 18.89 4.09 -21.12
N GLY A 36 19.97 4.58 -20.53
CA GLY A 36 19.96 5.54 -19.43
C GLY A 36 19.63 4.94 -18.07
N SER A 37 19.82 5.75 -17.03
CA SER A 37 19.56 5.38 -15.63
C SER A 37 18.72 6.44 -14.95
N LEU A 38 18.02 6.07 -13.86
CA LEU A 38 17.23 6.99 -13.04
C LEU A 38 17.78 7.06 -11.63
N ASN A 39 17.79 8.27 -11.07
CA ASN A 39 18.02 8.54 -9.66
C ASN A 39 16.68 8.59 -8.92
N VAL A 40 16.49 7.65 -7.99
CA VAL A 40 15.25 7.46 -7.25
C VAL A 40 15.45 7.83 -5.79
N MET A 41 14.53 8.58 -5.22
CA MET A 41 14.58 9.04 -3.83
C MET A 41 14.30 7.89 -2.85
N LEU A 42 15.09 7.83 -1.76
CA LEU A 42 14.75 7.09 -0.53
C LEU A 42 14.87 8.01 0.68
N ARG A 43 13.95 7.86 1.65
CA ARG A 43 14.00 8.59 2.93
C ARG A 43 14.86 7.89 3.99
N GLU A 44 15.02 6.59 3.87
CA GLU A 44 15.78 5.71 4.79
C GLU A 44 16.29 4.50 4.04
N ASP A 45 17.25 3.80 4.59
CA ASP A 45 17.79 2.57 4.01
C ASP A 45 16.82 1.38 4.16
N LEU A 46 17.13 0.27 3.48
CA LEU A 46 16.36 -0.97 3.54
C LEU A 46 16.50 -1.60 4.94
N SER A 47 15.47 -1.46 5.76
CA SER A 47 15.49 -1.92 7.17
C SER A 47 15.63 -3.44 7.33
N GLN A 48 15.27 -4.23 6.32
CA GLN A 48 15.37 -5.70 6.28
C GLN A 48 16.19 -6.19 5.07
N GLY A 49 17.03 -5.34 4.48
CA GLY A 49 17.69 -5.66 3.22
C GLY A 49 16.68 -5.96 2.12
N PHE A 50 16.88 -7.04 1.38
CA PHE A 50 15.98 -7.49 0.31
C PHE A 50 14.93 -8.52 0.81
N ALA A 51 14.85 -8.77 2.13
CA ALA A 51 13.94 -9.75 2.71
C ALA A 51 12.49 -9.22 2.74
N ILE A 52 11.83 -9.12 1.58
CA ILE A 52 10.48 -8.59 1.42
C ILE A 52 9.47 -9.34 2.30
N HIS A 53 9.56 -10.65 2.43
CA HIS A 53 8.68 -11.43 3.29
C HIS A 53 8.86 -11.14 4.79
N GLU A 54 9.98 -10.54 5.20
CA GLU A 54 10.25 -10.14 6.59
C GLU A 54 9.94 -8.67 6.87
N THR A 55 9.41 -7.92 5.89
CA THR A 55 9.20 -6.48 6.04
C THR A 55 7.73 -6.08 6.09
N ALA A 56 7.47 -4.92 6.70
CA ALA A 56 6.18 -4.26 6.71
C ALA A 56 6.28 -2.80 6.23
N THR A 57 7.38 -2.42 5.58
CA THR A 57 7.64 -1.03 5.18
C THR A 57 7.95 -0.88 3.70
N ILE A 58 7.45 0.20 3.11
CA ILE A 58 7.73 0.62 1.74
C ILE A 58 9.24 0.88 1.52
N SER A 59 9.97 1.28 2.56
CA SER A 59 11.41 1.52 2.48
C SER A 59 12.24 0.26 2.17
N THR A 60 11.65 -0.93 2.29
CA THR A 60 12.24 -2.17 1.79
C THR A 60 11.59 -2.61 0.47
N VAL A 61 10.25 -2.62 0.39
CA VAL A 61 9.53 -3.16 -0.79
C VAL A 61 9.85 -2.38 -2.05
N TRP A 62 9.77 -1.05 -1.99
CA TRP A 62 9.99 -0.18 -3.15
C TRP A 62 11.39 -0.37 -3.78
N PRO A 63 12.50 -0.22 -3.04
CA PRO A 63 13.82 -0.37 -3.63
C PRO A 63 14.22 -1.83 -3.91
N ALA A 64 13.61 -2.83 -3.27
CA ALA A 64 13.92 -4.24 -3.53
C ALA A 64 13.13 -4.82 -4.71
N SER A 65 11.96 -4.26 -5.04
CA SER A 65 11.05 -4.77 -6.08
C SER A 65 11.72 -5.02 -7.44
N PRO A 66 12.66 -4.18 -7.94
CA PRO A 66 13.30 -4.41 -9.25
C PRO A 66 14.11 -5.71 -9.35
N CYS A 67 14.49 -6.28 -8.20
CA CYS A 67 15.25 -7.54 -8.14
C CYS A 67 14.37 -8.80 -8.30
N PHE A 68 13.07 -8.71 -8.06
CA PHE A 68 12.20 -9.87 -7.91
C PHE A 68 11.09 -9.93 -8.98
N ASN A 69 10.44 -11.09 -9.05
CA ASN A 69 9.14 -11.28 -9.68
C ASN A 69 8.21 -12.09 -8.77
N ASN A 70 6.90 -11.94 -9.02
CA ASN A 70 5.83 -12.73 -8.42
C ASN A 70 5.34 -13.80 -9.41
N LEU A 71 4.42 -14.67 -9.00
CA LEU A 71 3.67 -15.54 -9.94
C LEU A 71 2.84 -14.70 -10.91
N VAL A 72 2.11 -13.75 -10.38
CA VAL A 72 1.29 -12.76 -11.08
C VAL A 72 1.53 -11.38 -10.47
N TYR A 73 1.24 -10.33 -11.21
CA TYR A 73 1.47 -8.96 -10.76
C TYR A 73 0.37 -8.04 -11.29
N TYR A 74 0.15 -6.89 -10.66
CA TYR A 74 -0.72 -5.86 -11.24
C TYR A 74 -0.03 -5.23 -12.45
N ASP A 75 -0.79 -5.01 -13.54
CA ASP A 75 -0.27 -4.38 -14.75
C ASP A 75 0.35 -3.01 -14.41
N PRO A 76 1.68 -2.84 -14.57
CA PRO A 76 2.38 -1.64 -14.13
C PRO A 76 2.00 -0.37 -14.90
N LEU A 77 1.26 -0.51 -15.99
CA LEU A 77 0.76 0.59 -16.80
C LEU A 77 -0.68 1.00 -16.45
N LYS A 78 -1.33 0.29 -15.52
CA LYS A 78 -2.69 0.56 -15.08
C LYS A 78 -2.72 1.00 -13.63
N ARG A 79 -3.33 2.15 -13.38
CA ARG A 79 -3.45 2.73 -12.03
C ARG A 79 -4.32 1.91 -11.08
N GLN A 80 -5.39 1.32 -11.61
CA GLN A 80 -6.35 0.56 -10.81
C GLN A 80 -5.83 -0.85 -10.54
N GLU A 81 -5.93 -1.29 -9.29
CA GLU A 81 -5.63 -2.64 -8.84
C GLU A 81 -6.92 -3.43 -8.69
N SER A 82 -7.09 -4.45 -9.52
CA SER A 82 -8.24 -5.36 -9.50
C SER A 82 -7.87 -6.71 -10.11
N VAL A 83 -8.75 -7.69 -9.99
CA VAL A 83 -8.56 -9.00 -10.66
C VAL A 83 -8.36 -8.84 -12.15
N ASP A 84 -9.05 -7.86 -12.77
CA ASP A 84 -8.99 -7.62 -14.23
C ASP A 84 -7.68 -6.95 -14.68
N THR A 85 -6.90 -6.42 -13.76
CA THR A 85 -5.59 -5.80 -14.05
C THR A 85 -4.41 -6.67 -13.67
N ILE A 86 -4.65 -7.90 -13.20
CA ILE A 86 -3.58 -8.87 -12.91
C ILE A 86 -3.07 -9.46 -14.23
N ILE A 87 -1.74 -9.44 -14.37
CA ILE A 87 -1.01 -10.05 -15.49
C ILE A 87 -0.10 -11.16 -14.98
N GLY A 88 0.29 -12.07 -15.86
CA GLY A 88 1.28 -13.09 -15.55
C GLY A 88 2.70 -12.51 -15.46
N GLU A 89 3.47 -12.94 -14.47
CA GLU A 89 4.93 -12.73 -14.40
C GLU A 89 5.64 -14.07 -14.53
N LEU A 90 5.94 -14.77 -13.42
CA LEU A 90 6.56 -16.11 -13.44
C LEU A 90 5.58 -17.20 -13.90
N ALA A 91 4.27 -16.97 -13.76
CA ALA A 91 3.23 -17.78 -14.37
C ALA A 91 2.73 -17.15 -15.67
N GLU A 92 2.59 -17.95 -16.73
CA GLU A 92 2.01 -17.51 -18.00
C GLU A 92 0.48 -17.44 -17.94
N LYS A 93 -0.11 -18.35 -17.15
CA LYS A 93 -1.56 -18.45 -16.97
C LYS A 93 -1.90 -19.13 -15.65
N TRP A 94 -3.14 -18.94 -15.22
CA TRP A 94 -3.67 -19.57 -14.02
C TRP A 94 -5.15 -19.88 -14.19
N SER A 95 -5.68 -20.76 -13.34
CA SER A 95 -7.10 -21.09 -13.32
C SER A 95 -7.54 -21.47 -11.91
N TRP A 96 -8.75 -21.06 -11.56
CA TRP A 96 -9.45 -21.54 -10.38
C TRP A 96 -10.19 -22.84 -10.71
N GLN A 97 -10.12 -23.80 -9.79
CA GLN A 97 -10.81 -25.08 -9.85
C GLN A 97 -11.53 -25.34 -8.51
N ASP A 98 -12.40 -26.35 -8.48
CA ASP A 98 -13.10 -26.78 -7.27
C ASP A 98 -13.71 -25.60 -6.48
N ASN A 99 -14.53 -24.81 -7.16
CA ASN A 99 -15.22 -23.66 -6.58
C ASN A 99 -14.30 -22.74 -5.74
N TYR A 100 -13.20 -22.26 -6.34
CA TYR A 100 -12.18 -21.38 -5.70
C TYR A 100 -11.40 -22.02 -4.54
N ARG A 101 -11.32 -23.35 -4.48
CA ARG A 101 -10.50 -24.07 -3.50
C ARG A 101 -9.13 -24.46 -4.04
N ASN A 102 -8.96 -24.55 -5.36
CA ASN A 102 -7.69 -24.85 -5.98
C ASN A 102 -7.32 -23.74 -6.97
N LEU A 103 -6.17 -23.10 -6.74
CA LEU A 103 -5.59 -22.13 -7.67
C LEU A 103 -4.38 -22.77 -8.34
N VAL A 104 -4.50 -23.02 -9.64
CA VAL A 104 -3.48 -23.69 -10.45
C VAL A 104 -2.72 -22.65 -11.26
N PHE A 105 -1.39 -22.67 -11.19
CA PHE A 105 -0.49 -21.85 -12.00
C PHE A 105 0.32 -22.69 -12.96
N PHE A 106 0.46 -22.21 -14.21
CA PHE A 106 1.33 -22.78 -15.23
C PHE A 106 2.53 -21.82 -15.41
N LEU A 107 3.72 -22.29 -15.03
CA LEU A 107 4.91 -21.47 -14.92
C LEU A 107 5.64 -21.34 -16.26
N ARG A 108 6.33 -20.23 -16.46
CA ARG A 108 7.28 -20.03 -17.58
C ARG A 108 8.41 -21.06 -17.52
N LYS A 109 8.94 -21.42 -18.69
CA LYS A 109 10.01 -22.42 -18.82
C LYS A 109 11.39 -21.80 -19.08
N ASP A 110 11.43 -20.51 -19.41
CA ASP A 110 12.63 -19.78 -19.86
C ASP A 110 13.18 -18.82 -18.81
N VAL A 111 12.71 -18.91 -17.56
CA VAL A 111 13.13 -18.01 -16.48
C VAL A 111 14.39 -18.56 -15.80
N LYS A 112 15.37 -17.66 -15.59
CA LYS A 112 16.57 -17.92 -14.80
C LYS A 112 16.66 -16.96 -13.61
N TRP A 113 17.19 -17.45 -12.52
CA TRP A 113 17.62 -16.62 -11.40
C TRP A 113 18.82 -15.76 -11.81
N HIS A 114 19.10 -14.69 -11.07
CA HIS A 114 20.23 -13.80 -11.35
C HIS A 114 21.60 -14.48 -11.34
N ASP A 115 21.71 -15.61 -10.67
CA ASP A 115 22.90 -16.47 -10.64
C ASP A 115 22.94 -17.54 -11.75
N GLY A 116 21.94 -17.54 -12.65
CA GLY A 116 21.88 -18.44 -13.81
C GLY A 116 21.13 -19.74 -13.58
N GLN A 117 20.76 -20.10 -12.34
CA GLN A 117 19.98 -21.31 -12.05
C GLN A 117 18.57 -21.22 -12.66
N PRO A 118 17.95 -22.33 -13.09
CA PRO A 118 16.59 -22.34 -13.62
C PRO A 118 15.55 -22.12 -12.52
N PHE A 119 14.52 -21.35 -12.82
CA PHE A 119 13.32 -21.22 -11.99
C PHE A 119 12.38 -22.40 -12.23
N THR A 120 11.80 -22.94 -11.16
CA THR A 120 10.86 -24.07 -11.21
C THR A 120 9.77 -23.95 -10.14
N SER A 121 8.78 -24.86 -10.19
CA SER A 121 7.72 -25.01 -9.19
C SER A 121 8.25 -25.27 -7.76
N LYS A 122 9.46 -25.80 -7.61
CA LYS A 122 10.12 -25.99 -6.30
C LYS A 122 10.37 -24.66 -5.59
N ASP A 123 10.71 -23.61 -6.34
CA ASP A 123 10.95 -22.28 -5.77
C ASP A 123 9.67 -21.66 -5.24
N VAL A 124 8.56 -21.85 -5.95
CA VAL A 124 7.23 -21.40 -5.51
C VAL A 124 6.80 -22.13 -4.24
N LYS A 125 6.92 -23.47 -4.24
CA LYS A 125 6.58 -24.28 -3.06
C LYS A 125 7.46 -23.88 -1.87
N TYR A 126 8.78 -23.78 -2.05
CA TYR A 126 9.72 -23.33 -1.02
C TYR A 126 9.29 -22.00 -0.40
N THR A 127 8.99 -21.02 -1.25
CA THR A 127 8.63 -19.67 -0.81
C THR A 127 7.34 -19.67 0.01
N PHE A 128 6.28 -20.22 -0.54
CA PHE A 128 4.97 -20.09 0.11
C PHE A 128 4.73 -21.10 1.22
N ASP A 129 5.44 -22.24 1.26
CA ASP A 129 5.48 -23.10 2.44
C ASP A 129 6.19 -22.40 3.62
N MET A 130 7.27 -21.66 3.35
CA MET A 130 7.94 -20.84 4.35
C MET A 130 7.03 -19.70 4.85
N VAL A 131 6.32 -18.99 3.95
CA VAL A 131 5.49 -17.85 4.31
C VAL A 131 4.22 -18.27 5.06
N ARG A 132 3.57 -19.38 4.68
CA ARG A 132 2.40 -19.90 5.41
C ARG A 132 2.79 -20.67 6.69
N GLU A 133 4.07 -20.81 6.98
CA GLU A 133 4.62 -21.57 8.11
C GLU A 133 4.19 -23.05 8.08
N ALA A 134 4.31 -23.69 6.90
CA ALA A 134 4.02 -25.11 6.76
C ALA A 134 4.85 -25.93 7.76
N PRO A 135 4.29 -27.01 8.37
CA PRO A 135 5.03 -27.84 9.33
C PRO A 135 6.32 -28.43 8.78
N ASP A 136 6.34 -28.72 7.47
CA ASP A 136 7.45 -29.29 6.71
C ASP A 136 8.24 -28.25 5.90
N ALA A 137 8.04 -26.96 6.16
CA ALA A 137 8.75 -25.89 5.43
C ALA A 137 10.27 -26.02 5.58
N ALA A 138 10.98 -26.01 4.45
CA ALA A 138 12.44 -26.14 4.40
C ALA A 138 13.19 -24.95 5.03
N ALA A 139 12.52 -23.81 5.21
CA ALA A 139 13.07 -22.61 5.83
C ALA A 139 12.03 -21.87 6.65
N LYS A 140 12.51 -20.96 7.53
CA LYS A 140 11.65 -20.10 8.35
C LYS A 140 12.09 -18.65 8.24
N LEU A 141 11.12 -17.76 8.22
CA LEU A 141 11.36 -16.32 8.31
C LEU A 141 11.67 -15.94 9.78
N ARG A 142 12.53 -14.96 9.97
CA ARG A 142 12.82 -14.41 11.30
C ARG A 142 11.60 -13.71 11.90
N ILE A 143 10.88 -12.97 11.08
CA ILE A 143 9.57 -12.39 11.36
C ILE A 143 8.70 -12.61 10.12
N ASN A 144 7.42 -12.86 10.32
CA ASN A 144 6.51 -13.19 9.22
C ASN A 144 5.23 -12.33 9.31
N PRO A 145 5.29 -11.09 8.82
CA PRO A 145 4.18 -10.15 8.95
C PRO A 145 2.89 -10.57 8.23
N ARG A 146 2.98 -11.48 7.27
CA ARG A 146 1.87 -11.83 6.36
C ARG A 146 1.50 -13.29 6.33
N LYS A 147 1.89 -14.07 7.35
CA LYS A 147 1.50 -15.48 7.43
C LYS A 147 -0.01 -15.68 7.31
N ASP A 148 -0.79 -14.75 7.87
CA ASP A 148 -2.24 -14.85 7.93
C ASP A 148 -2.92 -14.64 6.57
N TRP A 149 -2.26 -14.01 5.59
CA TRP A 149 -2.74 -13.97 4.20
C TRP A 149 -2.84 -15.37 3.58
N TYR A 150 -1.99 -16.27 4.04
CA TYR A 150 -1.85 -17.64 3.53
C TYR A 150 -2.37 -18.71 4.51
N ALA A 151 -2.99 -18.31 5.62
CA ALA A 151 -3.49 -19.25 6.64
C ALA A 151 -4.56 -20.23 6.12
N ASN A 152 -5.28 -19.83 5.06
CA ASN A 152 -6.25 -20.68 4.38
C ASN A 152 -5.62 -21.66 3.37
N VAL A 153 -4.33 -21.52 3.05
CA VAL A 153 -3.62 -22.45 2.15
C VAL A 153 -3.28 -23.71 2.93
N GLU A 154 -3.93 -24.82 2.57
CA GLU A 154 -3.73 -26.13 3.18
C GLU A 154 -2.43 -26.79 2.69
N ALA A 155 -2.21 -26.76 1.39
CA ALA A 155 -1.05 -27.36 0.75
C ALA A 155 -0.62 -26.60 -0.51
N ILE A 156 0.66 -26.70 -0.84
CA ILE A 156 1.21 -26.25 -2.13
C ILE A 156 1.85 -27.47 -2.80
N GLU A 157 1.29 -27.86 -3.93
CA GLU A 157 1.74 -29.00 -4.71
C GLU A 157 2.54 -28.52 -5.92
N ALA A 158 3.62 -29.25 -6.23
CA ALA A 158 4.48 -29.05 -7.39
C ALA A 158 4.58 -30.38 -8.16
N PRO A 159 3.52 -30.76 -8.90
CA PRO A 159 3.46 -32.08 -9.55
C PRO A 159 4.50 -32.25 -10.65
N ASP A 160 4.93 -31.16 -11.26
CA ASP A 160 5.99 -31.12 -12.27
C ASP A 160 6.75 -29.79 -12.17
N PRO A 161 7.88 -29.60 -12.88
CA PRO A 161 8.70 -28.37 -12.77
C PRO A 161 7.97 -27.06 -13.14
N HIS A 162 6.84 -27.12 -13.82
CA HIS A 162 6.16 -25.94 -14.36
C HIS A 162 4.69 -25.83 -13.99
N THR A 163 4.22 -26.63 -13.04
CA THR A 163 2.86 -26.56 -12.50
C THR A 163 2.90 -26.44 -10.98
N VAL A 164 2.10 -25.49 -10.44
CA VAL A 164 1.90 -25.33 -9.01
C VAL A 164 0.42 -25.25 -8.71
N VAL A 165 -0.01 -25.94 -7.64
CA VAL A 165 -1.39 -25.91 -7.15
C VAL A 165 -1.41 -25.43 -5.71
N PHE A 166 -2.10 -24.32 -5.46
CA PHE A 166 -2.44 -23.87 -4.11
C PHE A 166 -3.78 -24.50 -3.74
N ARG A 167 -3.77 -25.40 -2.75
CA ARG A 167 -5.00 -25.99 -2.20
C ARG A 167 -5.44 -25.21 -0.99
N LEU A 168 -6.71 -24.82 -0.96
CA LEU A 168 -7.31 -24.02 0.10
C LEU A 168 -8.28 -24.87 0.92
N LYS A 169 -8.30 -24.63 2.24
CA LYS A 169 -9.27 -25.25 3.17
C LYS A 169 -10.72 -24.87 2.83
N ARG A 170 -10.93 -23.65 2.35
CA ARG A 170 -12.22 -23.07 1.94
C ARG A 170 -12.05 -22.12 0.76
N PRO A 171 -13.12 -21.80 -0.01
CA PRO A 171 -13.04 -20.83 -1.10
C PRO A 171 -12.45 -19.50 -0.63
N GLN A 172 -11.51 -18.92 -1.42
CA GLN A 172 -10.93 -17.60 -1.18
C GLN A 172 -10.48 -16.97 -2.50
N PRO A 173 -11.40 -16.41 -3.29
CA PRO A 173 -11.08 -15.83 -4.59
C PRO A 173 -10.10 -14.66 -4.51
N SER A 174 -9.99 -13.99 -3.36
CA SER A 174 -9.06 -12.88 -3.09
C SER A 174 -7.58 -13.30 -3.03
N LEU A 175 -7.25 -14.59 -2.89
CA LEU A 175 -5.85 -15.04 -2.79
C LEU A 175 -4.99 -14.55 -3.96
N ILE A 176 -5.56 -14.50 -5.17
CA ILE A 176 -4.83 -14.01 -6.36
C ILE A 176 -4.39 -12.54 -6.24
N LEU A 177 -5.18 -11.69 -5.57
CA LEU A 177 -4.84 -10.28 -5.32
C LEU A 177 -3.64 -10.16 -4.36
N MET A 178 -3.58 -11.02 -3.35
CA MET A 178 -2.45 -11.06 -2.41
C MET A 178 -1.18 -11.59 -3.08
N LEU A 179 -1.30 -12.60 -3.96
CA LEU A 179 -0.17 -13.11 -4.76
C LEU A 179 0.35 -12.09 -5.79
N ALA A 180 -0.51 -11.19 -6.27
CA ALA A 180 -0.13 -10.09 -7.17
C ALA A 180 0.52 -8.90 -6.44
N SER A 181 0.43 -8.84 -5.12
CA SER A 181 1.01 -7.74 -4.33
C SER A 181 2.55 -7.75 -4.36
N GLY A 182 3.16 -6.57 -4.37
CA GLY A 182 4.62 -6.41 -4.25
C GLY A 182 5.23 -7.05 -2.99
N TYR A 183 4.40 -7.50 -2.07
CA TYR A 183 4.80 -8.27 -0.89
C TYR A 183 4.93 -9.79 -1.13
N SER A 184 4.62 -10.30 -2.33
CA SER A 184 4.56 -11.74 -2.60
C SER A 184 5.59 -12.21 -3.67
N PRO A 185 6.86 -11.75 -3.62
CA PRO A 185 7.87 -12.24 -4.55
C PRO A 185 8.17 -13.72 -4.31
N VAL A 186 8.58 -14.41 -5.37
CA VAL A 186 9.13 -15.77 -5.24
C VAL A 186 10.61 -15.70 -4.91
N TYR A 187 11.07 -16.55 -3.99
CA TYR A 187 12.46 -16.72 -3.58
C TYR A 187 13.04 -18.01 -4.15
N ALA A 188 14.33 -18.00 -4.45
CA ALA A 188 15.05 -19.16 -4.92
C ALA A 188 15.20 -20.23 -3.82
N ALA A 189 14.81 -21.46 -4.10
CA ALA A 189 14.89 -22.55 -3.12
C ALA A 189 16.34 -22.94 -2.76
N HIS A 190 17.31 -22.64 -3.63
CA HIS A 190 18.73 -22.89 -3.40
C HIS A 190 19.43 -21.76 -2.62
N VAL A 191 18.72 -20.64 -2.34
CA VAL A 191 19.24 -19.50 -1.58
C VAL A 191 18.64 -19.49 -0.18
N PRO A 192 19.45 -19.56 0.89
CA PRO A 192 18.94 -19.46 2.24
C PRO A 192 18.14 -18.16 2.47
N ALA A 193 16.95 -18.25 3.07
CA ALA A 193 16.08 -17.08 3.31
C ALA A 193 16.79 -15.94 4.08
N ALA A 194 17.72 -16.27 4.97
CA ALA A 194 18.53 -15.30 5.70
C ALA A 194 19.44 -14.45 4.82
N GLN A 195 19.86 -14.95 3.66
CA GLN A 195 20.75 -14.25 2.73
C GLN A 195 20.06 -13.02 2.13
N TYR A 196 18.74 -13.05 1.95
CA TYR A 196 17.96 -11.90 1.44
C TYR A 196 18.04 -10.65 2.34
N ARG A 197 18.53 -10.77 3.58
CA ARG A 197 18.80 -9.60 4.44
C ARG A 197 20.02 -8.79 4.00
N THR A 198 20.89 -9.36 3.18
CA THR A 198 22.16 -8.74 2.76
C THR A 198 22.40 -8.72 1.26
N ALA A 199 21.79 -9.62 0.51
CA ALA A 199 21.96 -9.76 -0.93
C ALA A 199 20.63 -10.13 -1.59
N CYS A 200 20.49 -9.83 -2.88
CA CYS A 200 19.33 -10.21 -3.67
C CYS A 200 19.73 -11.19 -4.78
N VAL A 201 19.13 -12.37 -4.76
CA VAL A 201 19.12 -13.32 -5.88
C VAL A 201 17.66 -13.45 -6.32
N GLY A 202 17.27 -12.70 -7.34
CA GLY A 202 15.92 -12.67 -7.88
C GLY A 202 15.86 -13.14 -9.33
N THR A 203 14.67 -13.03 -9.91
CA THR A 203 14.42 -13.23 -11.35
C THR A 203 14.12 -11.92 -12.06
N GLY A 204 14.14 -10.79 -11.33
CA GLY A 204 13.65 -9.49 -11.75
C GLY A 204 14.41 -8.81 -12.87
N PRO A 205 13.87 -7.69 -13.37
CA PRO A 205 14.44 -6.95 -14.50
C PRO A 205 15.80 -6.32 -14.20
N PHE A 206 16.17 -6.16 -12.92
CA PHE A 206 17.45 -5.55 -12.55
C PHE A 206 18.19 -6.40 -11.52
N LYS A 207 19.53 -6.44 -11.66
CA LYS A 207 20.47 -7.09 -10.73
C LYS A 207 21.10 -6.03 -9.83
N VAL A 208 21.27 -6.34 -8.54
CA VAL A 208 21.98 -5.44 -7.61
C VAL A 208 23.44 -5.37 -8.05
N LYS A 209 23.93 -4.14 -8.28
CA LYS A 209 25.33 -3.84 -8.60
C LYS A 209 26.10 -3.50 -7.32
N GLU A 210 25.58 -2.61 -6.50
CA GLU A 210 26.17 -2.18 -5.23
C GLU A 210 25.09 -1.73 -4.24
N TRP A 211 25.25 -2.10 -2.98
CA TRP A 211 24.46 -1.54 -1.88
C TRP A 211 25.41 -0.98 -0.83
N ARG A 212 25.50 0.35 -0.78
CA ARG A 212 26.23 1.07 0.26
C ARG A 212 25.24 1.57 1.29
N LYS A 213 25.21 0.86 2.43
CA LYS A 213 24.21 1.10 3.49
C LYS A 213 24.23 2.56 3.97
N GLY A 214 23.03 3.16 4.01
CA GLY A 214 22.84 4.55 4.42
C GLY A 214 23.15 5.58 3.36
N GLU A 215 23.68 5.20 2.19
CA GLU A 215 24.02 6.10 1.10
C GLU A 215 23.19 5.82 -0.15
N PHE A 216 23.33 4.64 -0.77
CA PHE A 216 22.62 4.30 -2.00
C PHE A 216 22.52 2.79 -2.26
N LEU A 217 21.55 2.43 -3.10
CA LEU A 217 21.42 1.11 -3.71
C LEU A 217 21.40 1.28 -5.23
N GLU A 218 22.32 0.62 -5.92
CA GLU A 218 22.48 0.70 -7.37
C GLU A 218 22.18 -0.65 -8.03
N PHE A 219 21.45 -0.57 -9.14
CA PHE A 219 21.09 -1.71 -9.98
C PHE A 219 21.63 -1.54 -11.39
N THR A 220 21.92 -2.66 -12.04
CA THR A 220 22.15 -2.77 -13.47
C THR A 220 21.08 -3.64 -14.12
N LYS A 221 20.80 -3.39 -15.39
CA LYS A 221 19.90 -4.19 -16.22
C LYS A 221 20.24 -5.69 -16.15
N ASN A 222 19.21 -6.54 -16.02
CA ASN A 222 19.33 -7.98 -16.20
C ASN A 222 19.30 -8.33 -17.70
N PRO A 223 20.41 -8.71 -18.34
CA PRO A 223 20.41 -9.03 -19.78
C PRO A 223 19.64 -10.31 -20.11
N ASP A 224 19.47 -11.21 -19.13
CA ASP A 224 18.77 -12.50 -19.27
C ASP A 224 17.29 -12.41 -18.81
N TYR A 225 16.72 -11.19 -18.72
CA TYR A 225 15.34 -11.05 -18.28
C TYR A 225 14.38 -11.69 -19.30
N PHE A 226 13.48 -12.53 -18.80
CA PHE A 226 12.59 -13.36 -19.62
C PHE A 226 11.58 -12.56 -20.47
N VAL A 227 11.28 -11.30 -20.10
CA VAL A 227 10.43 -10.42 -20.93
C VAL A 227 11.31 -9.75 -21.97
N LYS A 228 11.17 -10.17 -23.24
CA LYS A 228 11.97 -9.65 -24.35
C LYS A 228 11.85 -8.13 -24.49
N GLY A 229 12.99 -7.46 -24.67
CA GLY A 229 13.06 -6.01 -24.79
C GLY A 229 12.90 -5.24 -23.48
N ARG A 230 12.87 -5.93 -22.35
CA ARG A 230 12.80 -5.36 -21.00
C ARG A 230 14.03 -5.74 -20.19
N PRO A 231 14.32 -4.89 -19.14
CA PRO A 231 13.83 -3.54 -18.92
C PRO A 231 14.38 -2.57 -19.97
N TYR A 232 13.76 -1.40 -20.10
CA TYR A 232 14.26 -0.37 -21.02
C TYR A 232 15.49 0.35 -20.49
N LEU A 233 15.50 0.69 -19.17
CA LEU A 233 16.61 1.37 -18.51
C LEU A 233 17.85 0.46 -18.38
N ASP A 234 19.03 1.05 -18.39
CA ASP A 234 20.29 0.35 -18.11
C ASP A 234 20.54 0.17 -16.60
N GLY A 235 19.96 1.04 -15.78
CA GLY A 235 20.13 0.97 -14.33
C GLY A 235 19.20 1.87 -13.54
N LEU A 236 19.25 1.66 -12.22
CA LEU A 236 18.52 2.47 -11.22
C LEU A 236 19.49 2.78 -10.07
N ARG A 237 19.43 3.99 -9.54
CA ARG A 237 20.17 4.38 -8.35
C ARG A 237 19.22 4.96 -7.32
N TYR A 238 18.98 4.23 -6.24
CA TYR A 238 18.19 4.68 -5.10
C TYR A 238 19.10 5.42 -4.11
N ILE A 239 18.83 6.70 -3.86
CA ILE A 239 19.70 7.58 -3.05
C ILE A 239 19.01 7.86 -1.73
N VAL A 240 19.69 7.58 -0.61
CA VAL A 240 19.18 7.79 0.75
C VAL A 240 19.42 9.23 1.18
N ILE A 241 18.33 9.98 1.40
CA ILE A 241 18.37 11.35 1.93
C ILE A 241 17.35 11.43 3.08
N LYS A 242 17.81 11.47 4.32
CA LYS A 242 16.95 11.39 5.52
C LYS A 242 16.14 12.67 5.76
N GLU A 243 16.73 13.82 5.50
CA GLU A 243 16.10 15.11 5.79
C GLU A 243 15.13 15.50 4.68
N ARG A 244 13.88 15.91 5.06
CA ARG A 244 12.77 16.20 4.14
C ARG A 244 13.07 17.39 3.20
N GLY A 245 13.60 18.48 3.74
CA GLY A 245 13.91 19.68 2.95
C GLY A 245 14.99 19.41 1.90
N THR A 246 16.01 18.63 2.25
CA THR A 246 17.08 18.21 1.33
C THR A 246 16.52 17.34 0.20
N ARG A 247 15.59 16.43 0.48
CA ARG A 247 14.90 15.65 -0.58
C ARG A 247 14.14 16.54 -1.55
N THR A 248 13.39 17.51 -1.01
CA THR A 248 12.64 18.48 -1.83
C THR A 248 13.57 19.29 -2.72
N ALA A 249 14.67 19.82 -2.16
CA ALA A 249 15.68 20.58 -2.91
C ALA A 249 16.36 19.74 -4.00
N ALA A 250 16.69 18.47 -3.72
CA ALA A 250 17.28 17.55 -4.70
C ALA A 250 16.33 17.22 -5.88
N LEU A 251 15.03 17.07 -5.62
CA LEU A 251 14.02 16.95 -6.68
C LEU A 251 13.91 18.23 -7.52
N GLN A 252 13.90 19.40 -6.88
CA GLN A 252 13.87 20.69 -7.59
C GLN A 252 15.11 20.90 -8.47
N ALA A 253 16.27 20.51 -7.97
CA ALA A 253 17.54 20.62 -8.71
C ALA A 253 17.72 19.56 -9.83
N GLY A 254 16.81 18.59 -9.96
CA GLY A 254 16.96 17.49 -10.92
C GLY A 254 18.04 16.47 -10.58
N GLN A 255 18.49 16.44 -9.33
CA GLN A 255 19.43 15.43 -8.81
C GLN A 255 18.71 14.09 -8.57
N LEU A 256 17.39 14.13 -8.36
CA LEU A 256 16.49 13.01 -8.28
C LEU A 256 15.46 13.11 -9.40
N ASP A 257 15.26 12.00 -10.13
CA ASP A 257 14.28 11.90 -11.22
C ASP A 257 12.90 11.53 -10.71
N VAL A 258 12.83 10.75 -9.62
CA VAL A 258 11.63 10.11 -9.09
C VAL A 258 11.57 10.28 -7.58
N ALA A 259 10.43 10.78 -7.07
CA ALA A 259 10.14 10.81 -5.64
C ALA A 259 9.85 9.39 -5.09
N MET A 260 10.09 9.18 -3.80
CA MET A 260 9.66 7.96 -3.13
C MET A 260 8.13 8.01 -2.91
N PRO A 261 7.37 6.95 -3.25
CA PRO A 261 5.94 6.89 -2.97
C PRO A 261 5.63 7.06 -1.48
N GLY A 262 4.62 7.88 -1.16
CA GLY A 262 4.21 8.16 0.21
C GLY A 262 5.01 9.25 0.93
N GLU A 263 5.87 9.99 0.22
CA GLU A 263 6.76 11.00 0.82
C GLU A 263 6.48 12.45 0.44
N THR A 264 5.78 12.69 -0.67
CA THR A 264 5.53 14.05 -1.13
C THR A 264 4.19 14.56 -0.58
N THR A 265 4.25 15.52 0.35
CA THR A 265 3.04 16.20 0.84
C THR A 265 2.49 17.17 -0.21
N LYS A 266 1.24 17.61 -0.03
CA LYS A 266 0.61 18.59 -0.91
C LYS A 266 1.46 19.86 -1.04
N THR A 267 1.84 20.46 0.08
CA THR A 267 2.67 21.68 0.10
C THR A 267 4.04 21.46 -0.55
N ALA A 268 4.71 20.33 -0.29
CA ALA A 268 5.97 20.03 -0.94
C ALA A 268 5.83 19.93 -2.46
N ALA A 269 4.76 19.27 -2.94
CA ALA A 269 4.44 19.18 -4.36
C ALA A 269 4.16 20.55 -4.99
N GLU A 270 3.40 21.40 -4.31
CA GLU A 270 3.11 22.77 -4.74
C GLU A 270 4.40 23.61 -4.81
N GLN A 271 5.28 23.52 -3.83
CA GLN A 271 6.58 24.19 -3.81
C GLN A 271 7.50 23.68 -4.94
N ILE A 272 7.57 22.37 -5.16
CA ILE A 272 8.34 21.79 -6.26
C ILE A 272 7.78 22.28 -7.60
N LYS A 273 6.46 22.25 -7.78
CA LYS A 273 5.78 22.67 -9.01
C LYS A 273 5.97 24.16 -9.29
N ALA A 274 5.95 25.01 -8.25
CA ALA A 274 6.20 26.45 -8.39
C ALA A 274 7.66 26.73 -8.80
N ALA A 275 8.63 26.03 -8.23
CA ALA A 275 10.04 26.19 -8.55
C ALA A 275 10.41 25.56 -9.92
N VAL A 276 9.80 24.44 -10.26
CA VAL A 276 10.06 23.68 -11.50
C VAL A 276 8.73 23.31 -12.18
N PRO A 277 8.12 24.22 -12.97
CA PRO A 277 6.79 24.02 -13.55
C PRO A 277 6.65 22.79 -14.46
N LYS A 278 7.76 22.29 -15.01
CA LYS A 278 7.76 21.12 -15.89
C LYS A 278 7.60 19.78 -15.18
N VAL A 279 7.86 19.66 -13.87
CA VAL A 279 7.70 18.38 -13.16
C VAL A 279 6.25 17.90 -13.21
N ILE A 280 6.08 16.59 -13.23
CA ILE A 280 4.76 15.94 -13.20
C ILE A 280 4.45 15.60 -11.76
N VAL A 281 3.31 16.09 -11.26
CA VAL A 281 2.77 15.74 -9.94
C VAL A 281 1.46 15.01 -10.14
N THR A 282 1.39 13.78 -9.64
CA THR A 282 0.20 12.94 -9.74
C THR A 282 -0.36 12.66 -8.34
N PRO A 283 -1.49 13.28 -7.95
CA PRO A 283 -2.19 12.89 -6.73
C PRO A 283 -2.73 11.47 -6.83
N PHE A 284 -2.51 10.66 -5.79
CA PHE A 284 -3.04 9.30 -5.74
C PHE A 284 -3.26 8.84 -4.29
N SER A 285 -4.12 7.84 -4.10
CA SER A 285 -4.28 7.15 -2.81
C SER A 285 -3.08 6.25 -2.57
N THR A 286 -2.55 6.28 -1.35
CA THR A 286 -1.39 5.45 -0.99
C THR A 286 -1.79 4.06 -0.48
N ASN A 287 -3.09 3.84 -0.24
CA ASN A 287 -3.61 2.70 0.53
C ASN A 287 -2.97 2.58 1.92
N VAL A 288 -2.73 3.75 2.56
CA VAL A 288 -2.11 3.88 3.87
C VAL A 288 -3.02 4.71 4.78
N THR A 289 -3.27 4.20 6.00
CA THR A 289 -4.02 4.90 7.04
C THR A 289 -3.12 5.56 8.06
N ASP A 290 -3.53 6.71 8.56
CA ASP A 290 -3.13 7.19 9.88
C ASP A 290 -3.99 6.50 10.91
N ASN A 291 -3.39 5.97 11.99
CA ASN A 291 -4.15 5.24 13.00
C ASN A 291 -3.48 5.27 14.38
N ILE A 292 -4.28 5.00 15.40
CA ILE A 292 -3.81 4.81 16.77
C ILE A 292 -3.83 3.33 17.11
N MET A 293 -2.69 2.86 17.57
CA MET A 293 -2.54 1.50 18.12
C MET A 293 -2.58 1.60 19.65
N MET A 294 -3.51 0.92 20.27
CA MET A 294 -3.60 0.78 21.73
C MET A 294 -3.45 -0.70 22.07
N ASN A 295 -2.48 -1.04 22.91
CA ASN A 295 -2.33 -2.42 23.34
C ASN A 295 -3.44 -2.79 24.32
N ILE A 296 -4.46 -3.48 23.83
CA ILE A 296 -5.66 -3.80 24.62
C ILE A 296 -5.39 -4.81 25.77
N LYS A 297 -4.21 -5.42 25.80
CA LYS A 297 -3.80 -6.33 26.87
C LYS A 297 -3.05 -5.62 28.01
N LYS A 298 -2.84 -4.30 27.88
CA LYS A 298 -2.11 -3.50 28.87
C LYS A 298 -2.98 -2.38 29.43
N PRO A 299 -3.01 -2.18 30.78
CA PRO A 299 -3.61 -0.98 31.33
C PRO A 299 -2.96 0.29 30.80
N PRO A 300 -3.74 1.35 30.58
CA PRO A 300 -5.16 1.49 30.82
C PRO A 300 -6.03 1.08 29.61
N PHE A 301 -5.44 0.59 28.52
CA PHE A 301 -6.12 0.32 27.25
C PHE A 301 -6.81 -1.06 27.20
N ASP A 302 -6.71 -1.86 28.25
CA ASP A 302 -7.59 -3.00 28.53
C ASP A 302 -9.04 -2.54 28.79
N ASN A 303 -9.23 -1.31 29.32
CA ASN A 303 -10.54 -0.71 29.51
C ASN A 303 -11.10 -0.15 28.18
N PRO A 304 -12.24 -0.66 27.66
CA PRO A 304 -12.83 -0.18 26.40
C PRO A 304 -13.26 1.30 26.46
N ASN A 305 -13.67 1.83 27.62
CA ASN A 305 -14.03 3.24 27.76
C ASN A 305 -12.84 4.16 27.52
N VAL A 306 -11.64 3.76 27.96
CA VAL A 306 -10.42 4.54 27.72
C VAL A 306 -10.05 4.52 26.23
N ARG A 307 -10.17 3.36 25.56
CA ARG A 307 -9.92 3.26 24.10
C ARG A 307 -10.89 4.13 23.30
N LEU A 308 -12.17 4.04 23.64
CA LEU A 308 -13.21 4.88 23.00
C LEU A 308 -12.95 6.36 23.26
N ALA A 309 -12.57 6.75 24.49
CA ALA A 309 -12.25 8.14 24.80
C ALA A 309 -11.10 8.67 23.94
N VAL A 310 -10.06 7.88 23.68
CA VAL A 310 -8.98 8.24 22.76
C VAL A 310 -9.52 8.42 21.33
N SER A 311 -10.37 7.52 20.84
CA SER A 311 -10.97 7.65 19.51
C SER A 311 -11.85 8.89 19.38
N TYR A 312 -12.66 9.18 20.41
CA TYR A 312 -13.53 10.36 20.45
C TYR A 312 -12.75 11.68 20.59
N ALA A 313 -11.58 11.66 21.24
CA ALA A 313 -10.79 12.87 21.49
C ALA A 313 -10.23 13.51 20.21
N ILE A 314 -9.92 12.70 19.19
CA ILE A 314 -9.14 13.12 18.02
C ILE A 314 -10.06 13.66 16.91
N ASP A 315 -9.92 14.95 16.58
CA ASP A 315 -10.58 15.56 15.43
C ASP A 315 -9.88 15.15 14.13
N ARG A 316 -10.47 14.20 13.43
CA ARG A 316 -9.95 13.64 12.17
C ARG A 316 -9.91 14.66 11.03
N ARG A 317 -10.88 15.59 10.98
CA ARG A 317 -10.92 16.65 9.95
C ARG A 317 -9.84 17.70 10.20
N ALA A 318 -9.64 18.06 11.45
CA ALA A 318 -8.54 18.96 11.82
C ALA A 318 -7.17 18.32 11.57
N LEU A 319 -7.00 17.00 11.81
CA LEU A 319 -5.78 16.27 11.46
C LEU A 319 -5.52 16.30 9.96
N ALA A 320 -6.53 15.97 9.15
CA ALA A 320 -6.41 15.99 7.69
C ALA A 320 -5.97 17.37 7.17
N GLN A 321 -6.44 18.44 7.81
CA GLN A 321 -6.07 19.80 7.44
C GLN A 321 -4.69 20.21 7.99
N ALA A 322 -4.42 19.97 9.26
CA ALA A 322 -3.21 20.46 9.94
C ALA A 322 -1.95 19.68 9.54
N VAL A 323 -2.06 18.35 9.44
CA VAL A 323 -0.92 17.45 9.16
C VAL A 323 -0.76 17.21 7.66
N HIS A 324 -1.89 17.00 6.94
CA HIS A 324 -1.86 16.63 5.52
C HIS A 324 -2.31 17.75 4.58
N GLN A 325 -2.66 18.94 5.09
CA GLN A 325 -3.06 20.11 4.28
C GLN A 325 -4.21 19.80 3.31
N GLY A 326 -5.17 18.98 3.75
CA GLY A 326 -6.26 18.46 2.94
C GLY A 326 -5.88 17.23 2.10
N GLY A 327 -4.66 16.73 2.19
CA GLY A 327 -4.18 15.52 1.51
C GLY A 327 -4.50 14.21 2.26
N ALA A 328 -5.64 14.15 2.95
CA ALA A 328 -6.18 12.94 3.54
C ALA A 328 -7.70 12.94 3.46
N ILE A 329 -8.29 11.75 3.42
CA ILE A 329 -9.73 11.53 3.36
C ILE A 329 -10.20 10.74 4.58
N LEU A 330 -11.42 11.00 5.03
CA LEU A 330 -12.03 10.24 6.11
C LEU A 330 -12.43 8.85 5.63
N GLY A 331 -12.22 7.85 6.46
CA GLY A 331 -12.60 6.46 6.21
C GLY A 331 -12.36 5.63 7.45
N ALA A 332 -12.99 4.46 7.53
CA ALA A 332 -12.74 3.46 8.57
C ALA A 332 -11.64 2.48 8.12
N ALA A 333 -11.72 1.21 8.50
CA ALA A 333 -10.68 0.23 8.22
C ALA A 333 -10.40 -0.03 6.71
N MET A 334 -11.31 0.37 5.80
CA MET A 334 -11.09 0.30 4.34
C MET A 334 -11.25 1.68 3.71
N ALA A 335 -10.48 1.94 2.64
CA ALA A 335 -10.53 3.22 1.92
C ALA A 335 -11.88 3.43 1.25
N PRO A 336 -12.52 4.63 1.40
CA PRO A 336 -13.78 4.95 0.74
C PRO A 336 -13.57 5.32 -0.73
N LYS A 337 -14.64 5.23 -1.52
CA LYS A 337 -14.66 5.75 -2.90
C LYS A 337 -14.30 7.24 -2.95
N PRO A 338 -13.59 7.70 -3.99
CA PRO A 338 -13.13 6.96 -5.19
C PRO A 338 -11.78 6.26 -4.99
N HIS A 339 -11.20 6.26 -3.80
CA HIS A 339 -9.83 5.83 -3.50
C HIS A 339 -9.71 4.34 -3.16
N GLY A 340 -10.81 3.72 -2.75
CA GLY A 340 -10.99 2.29 -2.55
C GLY A 340 -12.43 1.90 -2.93
N VAL A 341 -12.73 0.61 -2.93
CA VAL A 341 -14.07 0.11 -3.30
C VAL A 341 -14.85 -0.45 -2.11
N TRP A 342 -14.19 -0.67 -0.97
CA TRP A 342 -14.72 -1.38 0.19
C TRP A 342 -15.11 -0.48 1.36
N GLY A 343 -14.70 0.78 1.38
CA GLY A 343 -14.90 1.68 2.53
C GLY A 343 -16.37 2.06 2.75
N LEU A 344 -16.65 2.45 3.98
CA LEU A 344 -17.95 2.98 4.39
C LEU A 344 -18.27 4.29 3.66
N LEU A 345 -19.55 4.55 3.46
CA LEU A 345 -20.02 5.84 2.94
C LEU A 345 -19.87 6.93 4.02
N GLU A 346 -19.68 8.17 3.63
CA GLU A 346 -19.48 9.29 4.57
C GLU A 346 -20.63 9.40 5.58
N LYS A 347 -21.89 9.21 5.13
CA LYS A 347 -23.06 9.22 6.01
C LYS A 347 -23.02 8.16 7.12
N ASP A 348 -22.39 7.01 6.84
CA ASP A 348 -22.24 5.92 7.83
C ASP A 348 -21.12 6.19 8.82
N LEU A 349 -20.09 6.95 8.42
CA LEU A 349 -18.99 7.33 9.30
C LEU A 349 -19.43 8.26 10.43
N THR A 350 -20.30 9.22 10.16
CA THR A 350 -20.69 10.25 11.14
C THR A 350 -21.31 9.70 12.43
N ALA A 351 -21.84 8.48 12.38
CA ALA A 351 -22.39 7.78 13.55
C ALA A 351 -21.34 7.01 14.37
N LEU A 352 -20.10 6.93 13.89
CA LEU A 352 -19.03 6.16 14.54
C LEU A 352 -18.23 7.00 15.53
N PRO A 353 -17.56 6.38 16.52
CA PRO A 353 -16.72 7.06 17.49
C PRO A 353 -15.63 7.92 16.84
N GLY A 354 -15.64 9.24 17.16
CA GLY A 354 -14.64 10.20 16.66
C GLY A 354 -14.90 10.78 15.27
N TYR A 355 -16.02 10.44 14.59
CA TYR A 355 -16.36 10.98 13.28
C TYR A 355 -17.47 12.05 13.31
N GLY A 356 -18.05 12.30 14.48
CA GLY A 356 -19.10 13.32 14.68
C GLY A 356 -18.53 14.74 14.80
N LYS A 357 -19.36 15.64 15.36
CA LYS A 357 -18.91 17.03 15.62
C LYS A 357 -17.85 17.06 16.72
N PRO A 358 -16.72 17.77 16.53
CA PRO A 358 -15.59 17.70 17.46
C PRO A 358 -15.93 18.05 18.93
N ALA A 359 -16.77 19.05 19.17
CA ALA A 359 -17.18 19.44 20.52
C ALA A 359 -17.95 18.34 21.24
N ASP A 360 -18.91 17.70 20.54
CA ASP A 360 -19.72 16.60 21.09
C ASP A 360 -18.83 15.37 21.35
N MET A 361 -17.90 15.08 20.42
CA MET A 361 -16.95 13.96 20.55
C MET A 361 -16.04 14.16 21.76
N LYS A 362 -15.47 15.35 21.96
CA LYS A 362 -14.61 15.65 23.11
C LYS A 362 -15.38 15.64 24.43
N ALA A 363 -16.65 16.05 24.43
CA ALA A 363 -17.52 15.93 25.61
C ALA A 363 -17.75 14.46 25.97
N GLN A 364 -18.02 13.61 24.98
CA GLN A 364 -18.17 12.16 25.17
C GLN A 364 -16.86 11.52 25.66
N ALA A 365 -15.71 11.92 25.11
CA ALA A 365 -14.40 11.46 25.58
C ALA A 365 -14.19 11.75 27.07
N ARG A 366 -14.45 12.99 27.51
CA ARG A 366 -14.32 13.37 28.92
C ARG A 366 -15.27 12.57 29.84
N LYS A 367 -16.50 12.28 29.39
CA LYS A 367 -17.44 11.44 30.13
C LYS A 367 -16.89 10.02 30.33
N LEU A 368 -16.42 9.39 29.24
CA LEU A 368 -15.84 8.03 29.30
C LEU A 368 -14.60 7.95 30.18
N LEU A 369 -13.77 9.00 30.18
CA LEU A 369 -12.61 9.09 31.08
C LEU A 369 -13.04 9.22 32.53
N ALA A 370 -14.05 10.05 32.84
CA ALA A 370 -14.60 10.18 34.18
C ALA A 370 -15.19 8.86 34.71
N ASP A 371 -15.92 8.12 33.84
CA ASP A 371 -16.44 6.78 34.17
C ASP A 371 -15.30 5.79 34.46
N ALA A 372 -14.13 5.97 33.84
CA ALA A 372 -12.91 5.23 34.11
C ALA A 372 -12.07 5.80 35.27
N LYS A 373 -12.60 6.78 36.05
CA LYS A 373 -11.94 7.46 37.18
C LYS A 373 -10.68 8.26 36.77
N ILE A 374 -10.60 8.66 35.53
CA ILE A 374 -9.56 9.55 35.00
C ILE A 374 -10.15 10.96 34.99
N THR A 375 -9.57 11.85 35.80
CA THR A 375 -10.08 13.21 36.03
C THR A 375 -8.92 14.21 36.00
N PRO A 376 -9.17 15.54 35.98
CA PRO A 376 -8.08 16.53 36.07
C PRO A 376 -7.22 16.39 37.35
N GLN A 377 -7.78 15.86 38.45
CA GLN A 377 -7.06 15.60 39.70
C GLN A 377 -6.27 14.28 39.68
N ASN A 378 -6.67 13.37 38.79
CA ASN A 378 -5.98 12.08 38.55
C ASN A 378 -5.86 11.85 37.04
N PRO A 379 -5.00 12.60 36.32
CA PRO A 379 -4.89 12.55 34.87
C PRO A 379 -4.23 11.24 34.43
N LEU A 380 -4.66 10.74 33.30
CA LEU A 380 -3.97 9.64 32.62
C LEU A 380 -2.69 10.17 31.99
N ARG A 381 -1.55 9.55 32.32
CA ARG A 381 -0.24 9.81 31.72
C ARG A 381 0.19 8.65 30.85
N VAL A 382 0.56 8.92 29.59
CA VAL A 382 0.99 7.90 28.63
C VAL A 382 2.18 8.38 27.78
N GLU A 383 2.99 7.43 27.30
CA GLU A 383 4.02 7.67 26.31
C GLU A 383 3.53 7.17 24.95
N ILE A 384 3.32 8.08 23.98
CA ILE A 384 2.97 7.72 22.61
C ILE A 384 4.24 7.39 21.86
N VAL A 385 4.36 6.13 21.45
CA VAL A 385 5.46 5.69 20.60
C VAL A 385 5.14 5.95 19.13
N THR A 386 6.12 6.37 18.35
CA THR A 386 6.00 6.54 16.89
C THR A 386 7.33 6.32 16.19
N ARG A 387 7.33 6.17 14.85
CA ARG A 387 8.58 6.05 14.11
C ARG A 387 9.31 7.38 14.00
N ALA A 388 10.66 7.35 14.04
CA ALA A 388 11.53 8.52 13.88
C ALA A 388 11.55 9.03 12.41
N ILE A 389 10.37 9.30 11.86
CA ILE A 389 10.14 9.82 10.51
C ILE A 389 9.23 11.06 10.64
N ALA A 390 9.60 12.17 10.03
CA ALA A 390 8.93 13.46 10.20
C ALA A 390 7.40 13.37 10.12
N LEU A 391 6.86 12.66 9.13
CA LEU A 391 5.42 12.52 8.93
C LEU A 391 4.71 11.81 10.11
N TYR A 392 5.35 10.79 10.69
CA TYR A 392 4.82 10.08 11.86
C TYR A 392 4.88 10.96 13.11
N VAL A 393 5.95 11.74 13.25
CA VAL A 393 6.15 12.69 14.36
C VAL A 393 5.13 13.82 14.29
N ASP A 394 4.87 14.38 13.11
CA ASP A 394 3.87 15.43 12.89
C ASP A 394 2.47 14.95 13.33
N MET A 395 2.06 13.73 12.91
CA MET A 395 0.79 13.11 13.30
C MET A 395 0.73 12.86 14.81
N ALA A 396 1.76 12.26 15.40
CA ALA A 396 1.81 11.97 16.83
C ALA A 396 1.71 13.25 17.67
N SER A 397 2.39 14.32 17.26
CA SER A 397 2.34 15.63 17.92
C SER A 397 0.93 16.24 17.89
N PHE A 398 0.23 16.11 16.76
CA PHE A 398 -1.17 16.51 16.65
C PHE A 398 -2.05 15.71 17.62
N VAL A 399 -1.90 14.39 17.66
CA VAL A 399 -2.65 13.50 18.56
C VAL A 399 -2.41 13.87 20.03
N ILE A 400 -1.18 14.14 20.43
CA ILE A 400 -0.85 14.60 21.80
C ILE A 400 -1.65 15.85 22.16
N ASN A 401 -1.71 16.84 21.25
CA ASN A 401 -2.46 18.05 21.48
C ASN A 401 -3.97 17.82 21.61
N GLU A 402 -4.52 16.90 20.82
CA GLU A 402 -5.95 16.52 20.92
C GLU A 402 -6.28 15.80 22.24
N LEU A 403 -5.42 14.88 22.67
CA LEU A 403 -5.56 14.15 23.92
C LEU A 403 -5.49 15.08 25.15
N LYS A 404 -4.61 16.09 25.12
CA LYS A 404 -4.50 17.09 26.17
C LYS A 404 -5.83 17.84 26.41
N GLN A 405 -6.61 18.10 25.36
CA GLN A 405 -7.89 18.81 25.46
C GLN A 405 -8.97 18.02 26.22
N VAL A 406 -8.81 16.73 26.39
CA VAL A 406 -9.73 15.89 27.16
C VAL A 406 -9.15 15.42 28.50
N GLY A 407 -7.94 15.87 28.88
CA GLY A 407 -7.31 15.57 30.16
C GLY A 407 -6.38 14.34 30.15
N ILE A 408 -5.91 13.92 28.99
CA ILE A 408 -4.85 12.91 28.85
C ILE A 408 -3.52 13.60 28.62
N GLU A 409 -2.55 13.40 29.52
CA GLU A 409 -1.19 13.92 29.41
C GLU A 409 -0.31 12.90 28.64
N ALA A 410 0.14 13.27 27.45
CA ALA A 410 0.92 12.38 26.61
C ALA A 410 2.31 12.96 26.29
N SER A 411 3.34 12.13 26.36
CA SER A 411 4.70 12.41 25.88
C SER A 411 4.99 11.67 24.58
N LEU A 412 5.99 12.11 23.82
CA LEU A 412 6.38 11.50 22.55
C LEU A 412 7.67 10.69 22.71
N LYS A 413 7.67 9.47 22.17
CA LYS A 413 8.87 8.66 22.00
C LYS A 413 9.05 8.23 20.55
N GLN A 414 10.14 8.64 19.96
CA GLN A 414 10.51 8.30 18.59
C GLN A 414 11.38 7.04 18.56
N ILE A 415 11.09 6.12 17.62
CA ILE A 415 11.77 4.83 17.49
C ILE A 415 12.18 4.62 16.03
N GLU A 416 13.43 4.26 15.81
CA GLU A 416 13.94 3.92 14.48
C GLU A 416 13.18 2.75 13.86
N THR A 417 12.98 2.77 12.54
CA THR A 417 12.17 1.78 11.81
C THR A 417 12.59 0.33 12.07
N ALA A 418 13.89 0.07 12.15
CA ALA A 418 14.42 -1.28 12.38
C ALA A 418 14.02 -1.85 13.76
N GLN A 419 13.82 -0.99 14.76
CA GLN A 419 13.40 -1.35 16.12
C GLN A 419 11.88 -1.30 16.28
N TRP A 420 11.19 -0.43 15.52
CA TRP A 420 9.75 -0.21 15.63
C TRP A 420 8.92 -1.49 15.41
N HIS A 421 9.10 -2.16 14.26
CA HIS A 421 8.27 -3.32 13.95
C HIS A 421 8.44 -4.48 14.92
N PRO A 422 9.66 -4.89 15.33
CA PRO A 422 9.83 -5.90 16.37
C PRO A 422 9.19 -5.51 17.70
N MET A 423 9.33 -4.27 18.15
CA MET A 423 8.72 -3.74 19.36
C MET A 423 7.19 -3.80 19.29
N ALA A 424 6.61 -3.32 18.20
CA ALA A 424 5.16 -3.31 18.00
C ALA A 424 4.56 -4.72 17.94
N THR A 425 5.24 -5.66 17.24
CA THR A 425 4.83 -7.07 17.17
C THR A 425 4.81 -7.74 18.55
N ARG A 426 5.80 -7.45 19.43
CA ARG A 426 5.81 -7.96 20.80
C ARG A 426 4.83 -7.25 21.74
N GLY A 427 4.25 -6.14 21.33
CA GLY A 427 3.38 -5.32 22.16
C GLY A 427 4.12 -4.59 23.28
N ASP A 428 5.41 -4.23 23.09
CA ASP A 428 6.25 -3.54 24.08
C ASP A 428 5.95 -2.02 24.12
N TYR A 429 4.68 -1.67 24.18
CA TYR A 429 4.17 -0.30 24.26
C TYR A 429 2.74 -0.31 24.84
N GLN A 430 2.21 0.84 25.23
CA GLN A 430 0.82 1.03 25.64
C GLN A 430 0.00 1.65 24.50
N ILE A 431 0.44 2.78 23.96
CA ILE A 431 -0.21 3.50 22.86
C ILE A 431 0.81 3.94 21.81
N GLY A 432 0.45 3.92 20.55
CA GLY A 432 1.29 4.38 19.45
C GLY A 432 0.50 5.07 18.36
N ALA A 433 1.12 6.06 17.73
CA ALA A 433 0.65 6.70 16.51
C ALA A 433 1.39 6.11 15.31
N ASN A 434 0.66 5.55 14.34
CA ASN A 434 1.25 4.77 13.27
C ASN A 434 0.59 5.03 11.90
N LEU A 435 1.35 4.79 10.85
CA LEU A 435 0.84 4.67 9.50
C LEU A 435 0.86 3.19 9.10
N THR A 436 -0.31 2.67 8.70
CA THR A 436 -0.45 1.27 8.28
C THR A 436 -0.82 1.21 6.82
N GLY A 437 0.09 0.65 6.01
CA GLY A 437 -0.17 0.37 4.61
C GLY A 437 -0.79 -1.00 4.42
N ILE A 438 -1.70 -1.08 3.47
CA ILE A 438 -2.37 -2.30 3.03
C ILE A 438 -1.82 -2.66 1.65
N GLY A 439 -1.48 -3.92 1.40
CA GLY A 439 -0.98 -4.37 0.10
C GLY A 439 -1.97 -4.05 -1.03
N PRO A 440 -2.88 -4.95 -1.40
CA PRO A 440 -3.97 -4.66 -2.32
C PRO A 440 -5.18 -4.03 -1.61
N ASP A 441 -6.08 -3.35 -2.36
CA ASP A 441 -7.38 -2.90 -1.84
C ASP A 441 -8.36 -4.08 -1.78
N ASP A 442 -8.10 -5.00 -0.84
CA ASP A 442 -9.00 -6.12 -0.55
C ASP A 442 -9.15 -6.31 0.98
N PRO A 443 -10.38 -6.58 1.46
CA PRO A 443 -10.65 -6.80 2.88
C PRO A 443 -9.82 -7.93 3.50
N ASP A 444 -9.57 -9.02 2.78
CA ASP A 444 -8.77 -10.13 3.30
C ASP A 444 -7.33 -9.70 3.58
N ALA A 445 -6.73 -8.92 2.68
CA ALA A 445 -5.39 -8.40 2.88
C ALA A 445 -5.28 -7.54 4.15
N ASN A 446 -6.30 -6.72 4.44
CA ASN A 446 -6.30 -5.87 5.62
C ASN A 446 -6.72 -6.62 6.90
N PHE A 447 -7.85 -7.32 6.85
CA PHE A 447 -8.43 -7.89 8.06
C PHE A 447 -7.61 -9.05 8.62
N TYR A 448 -7.10 -9.95 7.78
CA TYR A 448 -6.21 -11.01 8.24
C TYR A 448 -4.88 -10.47 8.75
N GLU A 449 -4.30 -9.46 8.10
CA GLU A 449 -3.03 -8.90 8.55
C GLU A 449 -3.16 -8.08 9.83
N ASN A 450 -4.16 -7.19 9.92
CA ASN A 450 -4.18 -6.13 10.91
C ASN A 450 -5.17 -6.36 12.07
N TYR A 451 -6.11 -7.31 11.96
CA TYR A 451 -7.17 -7.51 12.96
C TYR A 451 -7.38 -8.97 13.37
N ALA A 452 -6.84 -9.95 12.63
CA ALA A 452 -6.96 -11.34 13.03
C ALA A 452 -6.26 -11.61 14.35
N CYS A 453 -6.88 -12.49 15.16
CA CYS A 453 -6.32 -12.92 16.44
C CYS A 453 -4.94 -13.55 16.26
N GLY A 454 -3.94 -13.05 16.98
CA GLY A 454 -2.57 -13.57 16.92
C GLY A 454 -1.75 -13.18 15.68
N SER A 455 -2.30 -12.38 14.79
CA SER A 455 -1.52 -11.86 13.66
C SER A 455 -0.35 -10.99 14.14
N PRO A 456 0.87 -11.18 13.60
CA PRO A 456 2.04 -10.39 13.96
C PRO A 456 1.91 -8.90 13.67
N ARG A 457 0.99 -8.53 12.78
CA ARG A 457 0.68 -7.13 12.40
C ARG A 457 -0.50 -6.54 13.15
N ASN A 458 -1.25 -7.35 13.88
CA ASN A 458 -2.28 -6.88 14.78
C ASN A 458 -1.64 -6.26 16.04
N TYR A 459 -1.01 -5.10 15.84
CA TYR A 459 -0.26 -4.41 16.89
C TYR A 459 -1.12 -4.04 18.11
N SER A 460 -2.41 -3.78 17.92
CA SER A 460 -3.34 -3.52 19.03
C SER A 460 -3.62 -4.75 19.89
N GLN A 461 -3.21 -5.95 19.48
CA GLN A 461 -3.51 -7.22 20.14
C GLN A 461 -5.02 -7.48 20.26
N TYR A 462 -5.82 -6.85 19.39
CA TYR A 462 -7.27 -7.03 19.35
C TYR A 462 -7.61 -8.47 18.96
N CYS A 463 -8.55 -9.08 19.71
CA CYS A 463 -9.03 -10.41 19.40
C CYS A 463 -10.48 -10.54 19.83
N ASP A 464 -11.37 -10.71 18.86
CA ASP A 464 -12.81 -10.91 19.03
C ASP A 464 -13.25 -12.04 18.12
N GLU A 465 -13.78 -13.14 18.70
CA GLU A 465 -14.17 -14.34 17.96
C GLU A 465 -15.31 -14.07 16.97
N GLN A 466 -16.24 -13.15 17.31
CA GLN A 466 -17.31 -12.76 16.41
C GLN A 466 -16.74 -12.05 15.17
N VAL A 467 -15.79 -11.14 15.36
CA VAL A 467 -15.12 -10.45 14.25
C VAL A 467 -14.33 -11.44 13.41
N MET A 468 -13.63 -12.41 14.01
CA MET A 468 -12.95 -13.47 13.27
C MET A 468 -13.91 -14.26 12.38
N LYS A 469 -15.07 -14.66 12.91
CA LYS A 469 -16.11 -15.34 12.12
C LYS A 469 -16.65 -14.46 10.99
N MET A 470 -16.83 -13.16 11.23
CA MET A 470 -17.26 -12.23 10.19
C MET A 470 -16.20 -12.10 9.08
N ILE A 471 -14.92 -12.03 9.43
CA ILE A 471 -13.80 -11.99 8.47
C ILE A 471 -13.78 -13.26 7.62
N GLU A 472 -13.92 -14.43 8.23
CA GLU A 472 -13.96 -15.70 7.51
C GLU A 472 -15.19 -15.84 6.59
N THR A 473 -16.33 -15.33 7.02
CA THR A 473 -17.57 -15.37 6.25
C THR A 473 -17.48 -14.49 4.99
N GLN A 474 -17.02 -13.24 5.12
CA GLN A 474 -16.87 -12.34 3.98
C GLN A 474 -15.81 -12.83 2.97
N SER A 475 -14.74 -13.49 3.47
CA SER A 475 -13.66 -14.02 2.63
C SER A 475 -14.12 -15.09 1.64
N GLN A 476 -15.21 -15.80 1.95
CA GLN A 476 -15.81 -16.87 1.11
C GLN A 476 -16.95 -16.36 0.21
N GLU A 477 -17.42 -15.12 0.42
CA GLU A 477 -18.57 -14.59 -0.31
C GLU A 477 -18.19 -14.19 -1.74
N LEU A 478 -18.86 -14.75 -2.72
CA LEU A 478 -18.64 -14.52 -4.15
C LEU A 478 -19.49 -13.37 -4.69
N ASP A 479 -20.65 -13.10 -4.07
CA ASP A 479 -21.47 -11.95 -4.46
C ASP A 479 -20.87 -10.66 -3.90
N HIS A 480 -20.40 -9.79 -4.79
CA HIS A 480 -19.74 -8.54 -4.41
C HIS A 480 -20.62 -7.64 -3.51
N LYS A 481 -21.93 -7.56 -3.75
CA LYS A 481 -22.83 -6.71 -2.94
C LYS A 481 -22.99 -7.26 -1.53
N LYS A 482 -23.14 -8.56 -1.40
CA LYS A 482 -23.21 -9.23 -0.09
C LYS A 482 -21.87 -9.11 0.65
N ARG A 483 -20.75 -9.36 -0.03
CA ARG A 483 -19.41 -9.17 0.54
C ARG A 483 -19.20 -7.74 1.03
N LEU A 484 -19.59 -6.74 0.24
CA LEU A 484 -19.49 -5.33 0.62
C LEU A 484 -20.29 -5.01 1.90
N ALA A 485 -21.53 -5.52 2.01
CA ALA A 485 -22.35 -5.33 3.22
C ALA A 485 -21.71 -5.97 4.46
N GLN A 486 -21.14 -7.17 4.33
CA GLN A 486 -20.39 -7.86 5.40
C GLN A 486 -19.14 -7.06 5.81
N VAL A 487 -18.38 -6.56 4.84
CA VAL A 487 -17.19 -5.71 5.06
C VAL A 487 -17.56 -4.42 5.79
N TRP A 488 -18.69 -3.80 5.46
CA TRP A 488 -19.17 -2.62 6.18
C TRP A 488 -19.55 -2.93 7.63
N ALA A 489 -20.16 -4.08 7.88
CA ALA A 489 -20.47 -4.51 9.25
C ALA A 489 -19.22 -4.72 10.09
N ILE A 490 -18.16 -5.33 9.51
CA ILE A 490 -16.86 -5.49 10.17
C ILE A 490 -16.26 -4.12 10.50
N GLN A 491 -16.19 -3.20 9.56
CA GLN A 491 -15.63 -1.87 9.78
C GLN A 491 -16.34 -1.12 10.91
N LYS A 492 -17.69 -1.16 10.94
CA LYS A 492 -18.48 -0.53 12.00
C LYS A 492 -18.14 -1.13 13.37
N LYS A 493 -18.04 -2.44 13.47
CA LYS A 493 -17.70 -3.13 14.73
C LYS A 493 -16.29 -2.77 15.19
N LEU A 494 -15.30 -2.74 14.30
CA LEU A 494 -13.91 -2.39 14.63
C LEU A 494 -13.78 -0.96 15.18
N GLU A 495 -14.50 0.00 14.61
CA GLU A 495 -14.51 1.39 15.10
C GLU A 495 -15.27 1.51 16.44
N GLN A 496 -16.40 0.80 16.60
CA GLN A 496 -17.18 0.76 17.85
C GLN A 496 -16.38 0.16 19.01
N ASP A 497 -15.51 -0.80 18.75
CA ASP A 497 -14.62 -1.41 19.73
C ASP A 497 -13.35 -0.59 19.98
N ALA A 498 -13.13 0.45 19.20
CA ALA A 498 -11.85 1.16 19.13
C ALA A 498 -10.65 0.20 19.00
N ALA A 499 -10.82 -0.82 18.14
CA ALA A 499 -9.81 -1.86 17.91
C ALA A 499 -8.48 -1.28 17.41
N ARG A 500 -8.58 -0.34 16.48
CA ARG A 500 -7.50 0.49 15.93
C ARG A 500 -8.12 1.73 15.31
N PRO A 501 -8.38 2.81 16.07
CA PRO A 501 -9.01 4.01 15.55
C PRO A 501 -8.30 4.54 14.30
N ILE A 502 -9.01 4.57 13.18
CA ILE A 502 -8.50 5.14 11.93
C ILE A 502 -8.70 6.64 11.97
N LEU A 503 -7.66 7.40 11.64
CA LEU A 503 -7.67 8.86 11.65
C LEU A 503 -7.86 9.46 10.25
N GLY A 504 -7.46 8.72 9.21
CA GLY A 504 -7.62 9.12 7.82
C GLY A 504 -6.86 8.21 6.86
N TRP A 505 -7.17 8.34 5.57
CA TRP A 505 -6.49 7.70 4.45
C TRP A 505 -5.69 8.73 3.70
N ARG A 506 -4.39 8.50 3.55
CA ARG A 506 -3.46 9.48 3.00
C ARG A 506 -3.48 9.51 1.49
N LEU A 507 -3.41 10.73 0.95
CA LEU A 507 -3.03 10.99 -0.42
C LEU A 507 -1.54 11.32 -0.49
N ASP A 508 -0.88 10.91 -1.56
CA ASP A 508 0.47 11.33 -1.92
C ASP A 508 0.42 12.12 -3.22
N TYR A 509 1.41 12.95 -3.43
CA TYR A 509 1.59 13.79 -4.60
C TYR A 509 2.84 13.34 -5.33
N PHE A 510 2.76 12.14 -5.94
CA PHE A 510 3.89 11.49 -6.57
C PHE A 510 4.51 12.39 -7.64
N THR A 511 5.79 12.70 -7.46
CA THR A 511 6.50 13.68 -8.27
C THR A 511 7.59 13.00 -9.09
N ILE A 512 7.56 13.20 -10.41
CA ILE A 512 8.57 12.72 -11.34
C ILE A 512 8.97 13.80 -12.32
N TRP A 513 10.18 13.72 -12.85
CA TRP A 513 10.63 14.56 -13.93
C TRP A 513 10.00 14.12 -15.28
N PRO A 514 9.76 15.02 -16.26
CA PRO A 514 9.04 14.69 -17.49
C PRO A 514 9.71 13.66 -18.40
N HIS A 515 11.02 13.49 -18.27
CA HIS A 515 11.76 12.47 -19.01
C HIS A 515 11.54 11.05 -18.46
N VAL A 516 10.97 10.89 -17.28
CA VAL A 516 10.56 9.58 -16.75
C VAL A 516 9.21 9.22 -17.37
N LYS A 517 9.15 8.11 -18.06
CA LYS A 517 7.97 7.63 -18.78
C LYS A 517 7.53 6.27 -18.23
N ASN A 518 6.23 5.97 -18.37
CA ASN A 518 5.60 4.70 -17.98
C ASN A 518 5.71 4.35 -16.49
N LEU A 519 6.07 5.30 -15.61
CA LEU A 519 5.99 5.11 -14.17
C LEU A 519 4.62 5.59 -13.67
N VAL A 520 3.69 4.66 -13.55
CA VAL A 520 2.30 4.93 -13.17
C VAL A 520 2.10 4.60 -11.69
N PRO A 521 1.74 5.58 -10.84
CA PRO A 521 1.42 5.29 -9.43
C PRO A 521 0.11 4.52 -9.34
N HIS A 522 0.18 3.36 -8.69
CA HIS A 522 -0.95 2.49 -8.42
C HIS A 522 -1.75 2.97 -7.21
N GLN A 523 -2.90 2.33 -6.98
CA GLN A 523 -3.73 2.57 -5.80
C GLN A 523 -3.02 2.23 -4.50
N SER A 524 -2.10 1.23 -4.50
CA SER A 524 -1.21 0.92 -3.39
C SER A 524 0.25 1.28 -3.72
N ILE A 525 0.94 1.92 -2.77
CA ILE A 525 2.37 2.26 -2.92
C ILE A 525 3.30 1.05 -3.05
N TYR A 526 2.80 -0.15 -2.76
CA TYR A 526 3.60 -1.39 -2.74
C TYR A 526 3.66 -2.12 -4.09
N ASN A 527 2.81 -1.75 -5.07
CA ASN A 527 2.53 -2.62 -6.20
C ASN A 527 3.04 -2.11 -7.57
N PHE A 528 3.84 -1.03 -7.62
CA PHE A 528 4.38 -0.49 -8.89
C PHE A 528 5.91 -0.28 -8.90
N GLY A 529 6.63 -0.94 -8.00
CA GLY A 529 8.09 -0.81 -7.85
C GLY A 529 8.93 -1.64 -8.83
N ARG A 530 8.35 -2.44 -9.72
CA ARG A 530 9.09 -3.38 -10.59
C ARG A 530 9.99 -2.69 -11.62
N MET A 531 9.64 -1.50 -12.10
CA MET A 531 10.39 -0.64 -13.03
C MET A 531 10.66 -1.19 -14.43
N GLN A 532 10.17 -2.37 -14.79
CA GLN A 532 10.44 -3.01 -16.08
C GLN A 532 9.92 -2.23 -17.29
N GLU A 533 8.81 -1.53 -17.15
CA GLU A 533 8.16 -0.74 -18.20
C GLU A 533 8.63 0.72 -18.24
N VAL A 534 9.40 1.14 -17.25
CA VAL A 534 9.86 2.52 -17.11
C VAL A 534 11.00 2.78 -18.09
N TRP A 535 10.96 3.94 -18.76
CA TRP A 535 12.00 4.38 -19.67
C TRP A 535 12.27 5.88 -19.54
N ARG A 536 13.41 6.30 -20.08
CA ARG A 536 13.86 7.69 -20.04
C ARG A 536 13.81 8.32 -21.42
N ASP A 537 13.23 9.49 -21.52
CA ASP A 537 13.18 10.30 -22.74
C ASP A 537 14.24 11.40 -22.70
N GLY A 538 15.41 11.13 -23.27
CA GLY A 538 16.52 12.08 -23.38
C GLY A 538 17.50 12.06 -22.22
#